data_4120a35747c28ca334c6c35803ab9383
#
_entry.id   4120a35747c28ca334c6c35803ab9383
#
_cell.length_a   1.000
_cell.length_b   1.000
_cell.length_c   1.000
_cell.angle_alpha   90.00
_cell.angle_beta   90.00
_cell.angle_gamma   90.00
#
_symmetry.space_group_name_H-M   'P 1'
#
loop_
_entity.id
_entity.type
_entity.pdbx_description
1 polymer ?
#
loop_
_entity_poly.entity_id
_entity_poly.type
_entity_poly.pdbx_seq_one_letter_code
_entity_poly.pdbx_strand_id
1 'polypeptide(L)'
;MSMKKETFEDLIPKPATLWYKLWKAKQEIGKVSKGKDNPFFKSKYADLNALLEATEPILLKYDLIVLQPIVDGSVCTRIIDIESGEYVESSLVLPIVNDPQKQIAGVTYFRRATLQSLLSLQAIDDDGNEIAKTVKNTKPTISVDRFEKALVAIQEGKAKKEDLLKFELTEVQQSALNLL
;
A
#
# COMPACT_ATOMS: atom_id res chain seq x y z
N MET A 1 43.23 -32.24 26.26
CA MET A 1 42.07 -31.91 25.40
C MET A 1 40.83 -32.38 26.17
N SER A 2 40.10 -31.48 26.84
CA SER A 2 38.96 -31.85 27.68
C SER A 2 37.73 -31.98 26.77
N MET A 3 37.21 -33.19 26.58
CA MET A 3 35.93 -33.41 25.93
C MET A 3 34.83 -32.81 26.82
N LYS A 4 34.14 -31.78 26.36
CA LYS A 4 32.88 -31.36 26.99
C LYS A 4 31.91 -32.54 26.91
N LYS A 5 31.44 -33.03 28.06
CA LYS A 5 30.34 -33.98 28.14
C LYS A 5 29.09 -33.25 27.63
N GLU A 6 28.58 -33.66 26.49
CA GLU A 6 27.25 -33.24 26.03
C GLU A 6 26.22 -33.68 27.07
N THR A 7 25.43 -32.72 27.54
CA THR A 7 24.32 -33.02 28.46
C THR A 7 23.10 -33.43 27.66
N PHE A 8 22.15 -34.12 28.32
CA PHE A 8 20.89 -34.53 27.67
C PHE A 8 20.13 -33.30 27.13
N GLU A 9 20.28 -32.12 27.71
CA GLU A 9 19.72 -30.86 27.23
C GLU A 9 20.32 -30.37 25.92
N ASP A 10 21.57 -30.71 25.61
CA ASP A 10 22.23 -30.38 24.34
C ASP A 10 21.73 -31.24 23.17
N LEU A 11 21.06 -32.37 23.47
CA LEU A 11 20.49 -33.28 22.47
C LEU A 11 19.05 -32.94 22.12
N ILE A 12 18.39 -32.07 22.87
CA ILE A 12 17.02 -31.60 22.54
C ILE A 12 17.15 -30.49 21.48
N PRO A 13 16.58 -30.66 20.27
CA PRO A 13 16.55 -29.60 19.27
C PRO A 13 15.89 -28.37 19.88
N LYS A 14 16.61 -27.26 19.98
CA LYS A 14 16.00 -25.99 20.38
C LYS A 14 14.96 -25.61 19.33
N PRO A 15 13.73 -25.28 19.73
CA PRO A 15 12.73 -24.83 18.77
C PRO A 15 13.27 -23.64 17.98
N ALA A 16 13.09 -23.65 16.68
CA ALA A 16 13.51 -22.55 15.85
C ALA A 16 12.72 -21.31 16.23
N THR A 17 13.39 -20.18 16.47
CA THR A 17 12.72 -18.93 16.82
C THR A 17 11.87 -18.42 15.66
N LEU A 18 10.82 -17.63 15.96
CA LEU A 18 10.01 -16.93 14.95
C LEU A 18 10.88 -16.26 13.85
N TRP A 19 11.95 -15.60 14.27
CA TRP A 19 12.87 -14.90 13.35
C TRP A 19 13.61 -15.84 12.40
N TYR A 20 14.03 -17.00 12.90
CA TYR A 20 14.68 -18.02 12.07
C TYR A 20 13.70 -18.65 11.07
N LYS A 21 12.49 -18.94 11.52
CA LYS A 21 11.41 -19.47 10.66
C LYS A 21 11.04 -18.46 9.57
N LEU A 22 10.88 -17.19 9.92
CA LEU A 22 10.63 -16.10 8.96
C LEU A 22 11.77 -15.92 7.96
N TRP A 23 13.02 -15.99 8.43
CA TRP A 23 14.18 -15.90 7.55
C TRP A 23 14.20 -17.05 6.54
N LYS A 24 13.88 -18.29 6.96
CA LYS A 24 13.74 -19.43 6.07
C LYS A 24 12.61 -19.25 5.06
N ALA A 25 11.42 -18.87 5.52
CA ALA A 25 10.28 -18.63 4.66
C ALA A 25 10.58 -17.54 3.61
N LYS A 26 11.23 -16.45 4.01
CA LYS A 26 11.60 -15.36 3.09
C LYS A 26 12.58 -15.77 1.99
N GLN A 27 13.40 -16.80 2.20
CA GLN A 27 14.29 -17.31 1.14
C GLN A 27 13.52 -18.08 0.06
N GLU A 28 12.38 -18.68 0.41
CA GLU A 28 11.55 -19.43 -0.51
C GLU A 28 10.46 -18.56 -1.17
N ILE A 29 9.99 -17.51 -0.48
CA ILE A 29 8.99 -16.59 -1.03
C ILE A 29 9.65 -15.80 -2.17
N GLY A 30 9.25 -16.14 -3.39
CA GLY A 30 9.71 -15.47 -4.60
C GLY A 30 8.98 -14.14 -4.88
N LYS A 31 9.21 -13.61 -6.07
CA LYS A 31 8.45 -12.46 -6.56
C LYS A 31 7.02 -12.90 -6.89
N VAL A 32 6.03 -12.18 -6.37
CA VAL A 32 4.63 -12.49 -6.67
C VAL A 32 4.27 -11.94 -8.04
N SER A 33 3.76 -12.82 -8.91
CA SER A 33 3.37 -12.42 -10.26
C SER A 33 2.09 -11.57 -10.24
N LYS A 34 2.06 -10.53 -11.08
CA LYS A 34 0.89 -9.69 -11.28
C LYS A 34 -0.09 -10.39 -12.21
N GLY A 35 -1.27 -10.73 -11.72
CA GLY A 35 -2.31 -11.43 -12.49
C GLY A 35 -3.49 -10.56 -12.91
N LYS A 36 -3.78 -9.46 -12.22
CA LYS A 36 -4.98 -8.65 -12.46
C LYS A 36 -4.66 -7.28 -13.02
N ASP A 37 -5.46 -6.88 -14.03
CA ASP A 37 -5.46 -5.52 -14.55
C ASP A 37 -6.24 -4.60 -13.61
N ASN A 38 -5.66 -3.43 -13.27
CA ASN A 38 -6.37 -2.38 -12.57
C ASN A 38 -7.14 -1.55 -13.61
N PRO A 39 -8.51 -1.58 -13.60
CA PRO A 39 -9.29 -0.87 -14.59
C PRO A 39 -9.15 0.66 -14.52
N PHE A 40 -8.72 1.20 -13.35
CA PHE A 40 -8.57 2.64 -13.15
C PHE A 40 -7.20 3.17 -13.57
N PHE A 41 -6.14 2.37 -13.44
CA PHE A 41 -4.76 2.83 -13.62
C PHE A 41 -4.01 2.13 -14.76
N LYS A 42 -4.65 1.23 -15.52
CA LYS A 42 -4.02 0.46 -16.62
C LYS A 42 -2.73 -0.27 -16.21
N SER A 43 -2.55 -0.50 -14.90
CA SER A 43 -1.41 -1.20 -14.33
C SER A 43 -1.81 -2.60 -13.87
N LYS A 44 -0.87 -3.54 -13.89
CA LYS A 44 -1.08 -4.88 -13.32
C LYS A 44 -0.60 -4.90 -11.89
N TYR A 45 -1.38 -5.47 -11.00
CA TYR A 45 -1.00 -5.64 -9.59
C TYR A 45 -1.25 -7.06 -9.10
N ALA A 46 -0.49 -7.48 -8.09
CA ALA A 46 -0.78 -8.70 -7.36
C ALA A 46 -1.96 -8.43 -6.40
N ASP A 47 -3.08 -9.11 -6.61
CA ASP A 47 -4.22 -9.00 -5.69
C ASP A 47 -3.94 -9.75 -4.38
N LEU A 48 -4.84 -9.59 -3.41
CA LEU A 48 -4.70 -10.22 -2.09
C LEU A 48 -4.62 -11.75 -2.20
N ASN A 49 -5.43 -12.37 -3.07
CA ASN A 49 -5.45 -13.82 -3.23
C ASN A 49 -4.11 -14.32 -3.78
N ALA A 50 -3.58 -13.66 -4.81
CA ALA A 50 -2.27 -14.02 -5.36
C ALA A 50 -1.13 -13.89 -4.33
N LEU A 51 -1.21 -12.90 -3.42
CA LEU A 51 -0.24 -12.77 -2.33
C LEU A 51 -0.37 -13.90 -1.33
N LEU A 52 -1.59 -14.24 -0.91
CA LEU A 52 -1.84 -15.34 0.03
C LEU A 52 -1.43 -16.68 -0.57
N GLU A 53 -1.82 -16.97 -1.82
CA GLU A 53 -1.44 -18.20 -2.54
C GLU A 53 0.08 -18.36 -2.67
N ALA A 54 0.80 -17.27 -2.85
CA ALA A 54 2.26 -17.32 -2.96
C ALA A 54 2.98 -17.42 -1.60
N THR A 55 2.36 -16.98 -0.50
CA THR A 55 3.05 -16.85 0.79
C THR A 55 2.59 -17.87 1.81
N GLU A 56 1.28 -18.15 1.94
CA GLU A 56 0.73 -19.03 2.95
C GLU A 56 1.33 -20.45 2.92
N PRO A 57 1.44 -21.15 1.77
CA PRO A 57 1.99 -22.50 1.75
C PRO A 57 3.43 -22.55 2.26
N ILE A 58 4.21 -21.49 1.99
CA ILE A 58 5.60 -21.39 2.44
C ILE A 58 5.66 -21.12 3.94
N LEU A 59 4.82 -20.19 4.44
CA LEU A 59 4.77 -19.88 5.87
C LEU A 59 4.34 -21.12 6.68
N LEU A 60 3.30 -21.82 6.24
CA LEU A 60 2.81 -23.06 6.88
C LEU A 60 3.88 -24.15 6.94
N LYS A 61 4.74 -24.26 5.95
CA LYS A 61 5.88 -25.21 5.94
C LYS A 61 6.84 -24.97 7.12
N TYR A 62 6.87 -23.74 7.65
CA TYR A 62 7.70 -23.34 8.78
C TYR A 62 6.90 -23.09 10.06
N ASP A 63 5.72 -23.70 10.18
CA ASP A 63 4.83 -23.58 11.34
C ASP A 63 4.44 -22.12 11.66
N LEU A 64 4.30 -21.30 10.62
CA LEU A 64 3.86 -19.92 10.69
C LEU A 64 2.47 -19.78 10.07
N ILE A 65 1.56 -19.09 10.76
CA ILE A 65 0.22 -18.80 10.24
C ILE A 65 0.05 -17.30 10.01
N VAL A 66 -0.76 -16.93 9.00
CA VAL A 66 -1.15 -15.55 8.71
C VAL A 66 -2.57 -15.32 9.18
N LEU A 67 -2.76 -14.32 10.04
CA LEU A 67 -4.09 -13.82 10.42
C LEU A 67 -4.19 -12.34 10.07
N GLN A 68 -5.38 -11.94 9.61
CA GLN A 68 -5.65 -10.54 9.22
C GLN A 68 -6.89 -9.99 9.94
N PRO A 69 -6.84 -9.82 11.27
CA PRO A 69 -7.95 -9.28 12.03
C PRO A 69 -8.12 -7.77 11.82
N ILE A 70 -9.33 -7.30 12.09
CA ILE A 70 -9.62 -5.88 12.28
C ILE A 70 -9.66 -5.64 13.79
N VAL A 71 -8.78 -4.78 14.28
CA VAL A 71 -8.65 -4.45 15.71
C VAL A 71 -8.64 -2.94 15.85
N ASP A 72 -9.51 -2.40 16.70
CA ASP A 72 -9.59 -0.98 17.01
C ASP A 72 -9.61 -0.07 15.77
N GLY A 73 -10.41 -0.45 14.78
CA GLY A 73 -10.53 0.31 13.53
C GLY A 73 -9.32 0.21 12.59
N SER A 74 -8.38 -0.70 12.85
CA SER A 74 -7.22 -0.95 12.02
C SER A 74 -7.27 -2.35 11.40
N VAL A 75 -6.84 -2.47 10.16
CA VAL A 75 -6.54 -3.76 9.54
C VAL A 75 -5.14 -4.16 9.94
N CYS A 76 -5.01 -5.31 10.58
CA CYS A 76 -3.75 -5.88 10.99
C CYS A 76 -3.41 -7.10 10.14
N THR A 77 -2.13 -7.33 9.87
CA THR A 77 -1.61 -8.63 9.41
C THR A 77 -0.63 -9.12 10.45
N ARG A 78 -0.88 -10.30 10.99
CA ARG A 78 -0.01 -10.99 11.95
C ARG A 78 0.54 -12.25 11.33
N ILE A 79 1.84 -12.49 11.51
CA ILE A 79 2.44 -13.79 11.25
C ILE A 79 2.83 -14.36 12.61
N ILE A 80 2.24 -15.49 12.96
CA ILE A 80 2.29 -16.10 14.28
C ILE A 80 3.03 -17.44 14.17
N ASP A 81 4.01 -17.64 15.03
CA ASP A 81 4.64 -18.94 15.24
C ASP A 81 3.74 -19.79 16.15
N ILE A 82 3.24 -20.91 15.61
CA ILE A 82 2.29 -21.77 16.33
C ILE A 82 2.94 -22.50 17.53
N GLU A 83 4.26 -22.65 17.55
CA GLU A 83 4.96 -23.32 18.66
C GLU A 83 5.19 -22.38 19.84
N SER A 84 5.68 -21.16 19.59
CA SER A 84 6.01 -20.18 20.64
C SER A 84 4.85 -19.25 20.97
N GLY A 85 3.90 -19.04 20.05
CA GLY A 85 2.88 -18.01 20.15
C GLY A 85 3.39 -16.59 19.88
N GLU A 86 4.69 -16.43 19.61
CA GLU A 86 5.26 -15.13 19.19
C GLU A 86 4.71 -14.71 17.84
N TYR A 87 4.62 -13.40 17.62
CA TYR A 87 4.17 -12.87 16.32
C TYR A 87 4.87 -11.58 15.96
N VAL A 88 4.84 -11.27 14.67
CA VAL A 88 5.14 -9.96 14.11
C VAL A 88 3.89 -9.39 13.46
N GLU A 89 3.75 -8.07 13.47
CA GLU A 89 2.54 -7.39 13.00
C GLU A 89 2.87 -6.18 12.11
N SER A 90 1.99 -5.95 11.15
CA SER A 90 1.86 -4.69 10.42
C SER A 90 0.40 -4.26 10.43
N SER A 91 0.11 -2.98 10.68
CA SER A 91 -1.25 -2.47 10.78
C SER A 91 -1.43 -1.14 10.06
N LEU A 92 -2.66 -0.90 9.58
CA LEU A 92 -3.09 0.36 8.96
C LEU A 92 -4.48 0.74 9.48
N VAL A 93 -4.64 2.00 9.89
CA VAL A 93 -5.92 2.54 10.34
C VAL A 93 -6.88 2.66 9.16
N LEU A 94 -8.09 2.14 9.31
CA LEU A 94 -9.16 2.29 8.33
C LEU A 94 -9.71 3.72 8.36
N PRO A 95 -9.86 4.39 7.23
CA PRO A 95 -10.57 5.65 7.17
C PRO A 95 -12.05 5.45 7.49
N ILE A 96 -12.65 6.42 8.16
CA ILE A 96 -14.10 6.42 8.41
C ILE A 96 -14.80 6.74 7.09
N VAL A 97 -15.59 5.79 6.58
CA VAL A 97 -16.36 5.92 5.35
C VAL A 97 -17.81 5.59 5.62
N ASN A 98 -18.74 6.46 5.20
CA ASN A 98 -20.17 6.27 5.42
C ASN A 98 -20.82 5.20 4.52
N ASP A 99 -20.10 4.71 3.53
CA ASP A 99 -20.57 3.69 2.59
C ASP A 99 -19.97 2.32 2.97
N PRO A 100 -20.79 1.34 3.40
CA PRO A 100 -20.30 0.02 3.79
C PRO A 100 -19.57 -0.74 2.68
N GLN A 101 -19.95 -0.56 1.43
CA GLN A 101 -19.27 -1.23 0.30
C GLN A 101 -17.87 -0.67 0.09
N LYS A 102 -17.70 0.65 0.19
CA LYS A 102 -16.38 1.29 0.15
C LYS A 102 -15.53 0.91 1.35
N GLN A 103 -16.15 0.74 2.52
CA GLN A 103 -15.45 0.27 3.71
C GLN A 103 -14.86 -1.14 3.50
N ILE A 104 -15.66 -2.09 2.98
CA ILE A 104 -15.22 -3.46 2.70
C ILE A 104 -14.12 -3.48 1.63
N ALA A 105 -14.25 -2.67 0.58
CA ALA A 105 -13.21 -2.53 -0.44
C ALA A 105 -11.89 -2.00 0.16
N GLY A 106 -11.98 -1.04 1.09
CA GLY A 106 -10.86 -0.52 1.86
C GLY A 106 -10.18 -1.60 2.70
N VAL A 107 -10.94 -2.46 3.39
CA VAL A 107 -10.40 -3.59 4.16
C VAL A 107 -9.56 -4.51 3.27
N THR A 108 -10.06 -4.89 2.10
CA THR A 108 -9.32 -5.75 1.16
C THR A 108 -8.03 -5.09 0.69
N TYR A 109 -8.07 -3.79 0.40
CA TYR A 109 -6.89 -3.01 0.03
C TYR A 109 -5.84 -2.99 1.14
N PHE A 110 -6.25 -2.73 2.39
CA PHE A 110 -5.32 -2.67 3.52
C PHE A 110 -4.79 -4.04 3.94
N ARG A 111 -5.59 -5.11 3.83
CA ARG A 111 -5.08 -6.48 4.02
C ARG A 111 -3.93 -6.80 3.07
N ARG A 112 -4.05 -6.38 1.82
CA ARG A 112 -2.98 -6.50 0.83
C ARG A 112 -1.75 -5.69 1.23
N ALA A 113 -1.95 -4.41 1.55
CA ALA A 113 -0.86 -3.49 1.89
C ALA A 113 -0.08 -3.93 3.14
N THR A 114 -0.78 -4.35 4.21
CA THR A 114 -0.14 -4.82 5.45
C THR A 114 0.63 -6.12 5.26
N LEU A 115 0.12 -7.08 4.44
CA LEU A 115 0.83 -8.31 4.13
C LEU A 115 2.10 -8.05 3.31
N GLN A 116 2.00 -7.21 2.27
CA GLN A 116 3.15 -6.81 1.46
C GLN A 116 4.22 -6.11 2.29
N SER A 117 3.81 -5.17 3.14
CA SER A 117 4.71 -4.44 4.03
C SER A 117 5.42 -5.37 5.01
N LEU A 118 4.67 -6.25 5.71
CA LEU A 118 5.21 -7.14 6.72
C LEU A 118 6.25 -8.10 6.17
N LEU A 119 5.99 -8.69 5.02
CA LEU A 119 6.91 -9.61 4.35
C LEU A 119 7.90 -8.91 3.43
N SER A 120 7.85 -7.58 3.29
CA SER A 120 8.69 -6.81 2.35
C SER A 120 8.66 -7.42 0.95
N LEU A 121 7.46 -7.80 0.49
CA LEU A 121 7.30 -8.43 -0.82
C LEU A 121 7.60 -7.40 -1.91
N GLN A 122 8.46 -7.78 -2.83
CA GLN A 122 8.67 -6.99 -4.04
C GLN A 122 7.42 -7.13 -4.93
N ALA A 123 6.54 -6.14 -4.86
CA ALA A 123 5.62 -5.93 -5.95
C ALA A 123 6.45 -5.40 -7.13
N ILE A 124 6.35 -6.03 -8.28
CA ILE A 124 6.84 -5.42 -9.52
C ILE A 124 5.80 -4.36 -9.88
N ASP A 125 5.64 -3.33 -9.05
CA ASP A 125 4.71 -2.26 -9.28
C ASP A 125 5.45 -0.98 -9.60
N ASP A 126 5.03 -0.39 -10.70
CA ASP A 126 5.40 0.93 -11.18
C ASP A 126 4.67 2.04 -10.38
N ASP A 127 4.24 1.74 -9.13
CA ASP A 127 3.50 2.67 -8.27
C ASP A 127 4.31 3.96 -7.99
N GLY A 128 5.63 3.87 -7.99
CA GLY A 128 6.52 5.04 -7.90
C GLY A 128 6.42 5.97 -9.11
N ASN A 129 6.16 5.43 -10.29
CA ASN A 129 5.97 6.22 -11.51
C ASN A 129 4.58 6.84 -11.60
N GLU A 130 3.54 6.23 -10.99
CA GLU A 130 2.19 6.81 -10.96
C GLU A 130 2.05 7.93 -9.96
N ILE A 131 2.61 7.82 -8.76
CA ILE A 131 2.68 8.92 -7.81
C ILE A 131 3.43 10.11 -8.42
N ALA A 132 4.54 9.84 -9.12
CA ALA A 132 5.28 10.88 -9.84
C ALA A 132 4.48 11.47 -11.02
N LYS A 133 3.63 10.70 -11.71
CA LYS A 133 2.75 11.19 -12.78
C LYS A 133 1.56 11.96 -12.22
N THR A 134 0.97 11.52 -11.10
CA THR A 134 -0.15 12.23 -10.44
C THR A 134 0.31 13.58 -9.89
N VAL A 135 1.51 13.64 -9.31
CA VAL A 135 2.11 14.92 -8.86
C VAL A 135 2.51 15.83 -10.04
N LYS A 136 2.84 15.26 -11.21
CA LYS A 136 3.19 16.07 -12.40
C LYS A 136 1.98 16.59 -13.19
N ASN A 137 0.77 16.07 -12.97
CA ASN A 137 -0.42 16.46 -13.73
C ASN A 137 -1.47 17.26 -12.95
N THR A 138 -1.26 17.55 -11.69
CA THR A 138 -2.10 18.53 -11.00
C THR A 138 -1.66 19.92 -11.41
N LYS A 139 -2.50 20.60 -12.21
CA LYS A 139 -2.32 22.01 -12.50
C LYS A 139 -2.29 22.76 -11.16
N PRO A 140 -1.40 23.73 -10.95
CA PRO A 140 -1.39 24.50 -9.72
C PRO A 140 -2.75 25.22 -9.56
N THR A 141 -3.26 25.28 -8.34
CA THR A 141 -4.47 26.06 -8.04
C THR A 141 -4.15 27.54 -8.07
N ILE A 142 -5.11 28.37 -8.53
CA ILE A 142 -5.00 29.82 -8.51
C ILE A 142 -5.88 30.40 -7.40
N SER A 143 -5.34 31.33 -6.59
CA SER A 143 -6.14 32.01 -5.58
C SER A 143 -7.17 32.94 -6.23
N VAL A 144 -8.29 33.20 -5.53
CA VAL A 144 -9.38 34.05 -6.02
C VAL A 144 -8.86 35.43 -6.44
N ASP A 145 -8.05 36.09 -5.62
CA ASP A 145 -7.49 37.40 -5.90
C ASP A 145 -6.61 37.44 -7.17
N ARG A 146 -5.82 36.37 -7.40
CA ARG A 146 -5.00 36.26 -8.62
C ARG A 146 -5.84 35.98 -9.84
N PHE A 147 -6.88 35.18 -9.68
CA PHE A 147 -7.82 34.87 -10.75
C PHE A 147 -8.58 36.14 -11.19
N GLU A 148 -9.12 36.92 -10.25
CA GLU A 148 -9.83 38.16 -10.56
C GLU A 148 -8.92 39.20 -11.27
N LYS A 149 -7.70 39.36 -10.81
CA LYS A 149 -6.71 40.24 -11.48
C LYS A 149 -6.38 39.75 -12.89
N ALA A 150 -6.32 38.44 -13.10
CA ALA A 150 -6.07 37.90 -14.42
C ALA A 150 -7.28 38.09 -15.37
N LEU A 151 -8.53 37.97 -14.87
CA LEU A 151 -9.73 38.30 -15.65
C LEU A 151 -9.74 39.75 -16.14
N VAL A 152 -9.43 40.70 -15.25
CA VAL A 152 -9.32 42.13 -15.61
C VAL A 152 -8.24 42.33 -16.66
N ALA A 153 -7.09 41.70 -16.51
CA ALA A 153 -5.99 41.79 -17.49
C ALA A 153 -6.37 41.19 -18.87
N ILE A 154 -7.21 40.15 -18.89
CA ILE A 154 -7.72 39.59 -20.14
C ILE A 154 -8.71 40.55 -20.81
N GLN A 155 -9.62 41.17 -20.03
CA GLN A 155 -10.57 42.15 -20.55
C GLN A 155 -9.86 43.37 -21.13
N GLU A 156 -8.74 43.78 -20.51
CA GLU A 156 -7.90 44.89 -20.98
C GLU A 156 -6.95 44.52 -22.15
N GLY A 157 -6.99 43.25 -22.61
CA GLY A 157 -6.12 42.79 -23.69
C GLY A 157 -4.64 42.61 -23.30
N LYS A 158 -4.33 42.64 -21.99
CA LYS A 158 -2.97 42.50 -21.46
C LYS A 158 -2.55 41.05 -21.17
N ALA A 159 -3.51 40.12 -21.14
CA ALA A 159 -3.29 38.69 -20.91
C ALA A 159 -4.19 37.86 -21.80
N LYS A 160 -3.89 36.55 -21.94
CA LYS A 160 -4.67 35.61 -22.76
C LYS A 160 -5.42 34.60 -21.89
N LYS A 161 -6.58 34.14 -22.35
CA LYS A 161 -7.35 33.08 -21.65
C LYS A 161 -6.53 31.79 -21.42
N GLU A 162 -5.66 31.44 -22.37
CA GLU A 162 -4.79 30.26 -22.29
C GLU A 162 -3.88 30.28 -21.07
N ASP A 163 -3.53 31.45 -20.51
CA ASP A 163 -2.68 31.55 -19.33
C ASP A 163 -3.41 31.08 -18.06
N LEU A 164 -4.74 31.24 -17.99
CA LEU A 164 -5.54 30.70 -16.89
C LEU A 164 -5.82 29.20 -17.03
N LEU A 165 -5.81 28.64 -18.22
CA LEU A 165 -5.99 27.20 -18.44
C LEU A 165 -4.81 26.35 -17.95
N LYS A 166 -3.70 26.97 -17.58
CA LYS A 166 -2.54 26.33 -16.92
C LYS A 166 -2.81 25.99 -15.46
N PHE A 167 -3.86 26.57 -14.86
CA PHE A 167 -4.27 26.36 -13.49
C PHE A 167 -5.48 25.42 -13.40
N GLU A 168 -5.64 24.76 -12.24
CA GLU A 168 -6.86 24.05 -11.90
C GLU A 168 -7.88 25.07 -11.42
N LEU A 169 -8.93 25.30 -12.25
CA LEU A 169 -9.97 26.28 -11.98
C LEU A 169 -11.18 25.59 -11.33
N THR A 170 -11.79 26.26 -10.34
CA THR A 170 -13.08 25.84 -9.79
C THR A 170 -14.20 26.03 -10.83
N GLU A 171 -15.35 25.35 -10.63
CA GLU A 171 -16.50 25.48 -11.54
C GLU A 171 -16.95 26.95 -11.70
N VAL A 172 -16.90 27.72 -10.60
CA VAL A 172 -17.22 29.18 -10.60
C VAL A 172 -16.22 29.95 -11.45
N GLN A 173 -14.93 29.69 -11.30
CA GLN A 173 -13.87 30.34 -12.07
C GLN A 173 -13.96 29.97 -13.56
N GLN A 174 -14.29 28.71 -13.85
CA GLN A 174 -14.46 28.25 -15.24
C GLN A 174 -15.66 28.92 -15.92
N SER A 175 -16.78 29.05 -15.20
CA SER A 175 -17.95 29.78 -15.68
C SER A 175 -17.66 31.26 -15.93
N ALA A 176 -16.94 31.92 -15.02
CA ALA A 176 -16.54 33.32 -15.19
C ALA A 176 -15.59 33.53 -16.40
N LEU A 177 -14.65 32.61 -16.63
CA LEU A 177 -13.73 32.66 -17.78
C LEU A 177 -14.45 32.46 -19.12
N ASN A 178 -15.54 31.66 -19.15
CA ASN A 178 -16.34 31.40 -20.36
C ASN A 178 -17.23 32.60 -20.77
N LEU A 179 -17.50 33.53 -19.84
CA LEU A 179 -18.29 34.73 -20.08
C LEU A 179 -17.51 35.91 -20.71
N LEU A 180 -16.18 35.78 -20.78
CA LEU A 180 -15.29 36.70 -21.46
C LEU A 180 -15.08 36.36 -22.92
#